data_3fca13c9face99ddeff64dfbc59b8fa7
#
_entry.id   3fca13c9face99ddeff64dfbc59b8fa7
#
_cell.length_a   1.000
_cell.length_b   1.000
_cell.length_c   1.000
_cell.angle_alpha   90.00
_cell.angle_beta   90.00
_cell.angle_gamma   90.00
#
_symmetry.space_group_name_H-M   'P 1'
#
loop_
_entity.id
_entity.type
_entity.pdbx_description
1 polymer ?
#
loop_
_entity_poly.entity_id
_entity_poly.type
_entity_poly.pdbx_seq_one_letter_code
_entity_poly.pdbx_strand_id
1 'polypeptide(L)'
;MKDYWQNYIDGAWVDGGAGRVDIINPGTGETLAQQALADEADIDRAVQAARRVHLSGVLTDMRPVERGRMVQAMGRYLLDNRDAVAELLTLEQGKPLWEAQKEIDGAARYFEYYGNQAETLEGRSIPLGAGYFDFTHYEPYGVSAQIIPWNFPLEMTSRSLSAGLATGNACVIKTPELTPLSQHIFCEAAEAVGFPAGAVNIMCGWGHQAGAALSGHPDINQVVFTGSVKTGIAIATAAAQNVVPCVLELGGKSAAIVHDDADLDAFERDIRFGIFTNAGQVCSAMSRVLVHESRHDEVIDRAVKIARSLSVGPGIERTEAGPTMGPMVSEAQRDRAAGMVADAEGQGATVATGGRKMNIPGAFLEPTVLSNVTPDMTIAQEEVFGPVLSVMPFRDEAQAIEIANGTQYGLVGGVFTRDLDRATRAARALRAGQIFVNEWFAGGVETPFGGYGRSGYGREKGREALLNYVQTKNVAIRTRA
;
A
#
# COMPACT_ATOMS: atom_id res chain seq x y z
N MET A 1 -7.33 6.99 -25.16
CA MET A 1 -7.72 6.02 -24.08
C MET A 1 -8.74 5.05 -24.65
N LYS A 2 -8.74 3.77 -24.24
CA LYS A 2 -9.75 2.77 -24.66
C LYS A 2 -11.07 3.04 -23.91
N ASP A 3 -12.20 2.85 -24.57
CA ASP A 3 -13.52 3.00 -23.93
C ASP A 3 -13.91 1.78 -23.08
N TYR A 4 -13.28 0.63 -23.34
CA TYR A 4 -13.52 -0.63 -22.65
C TYR A 4 -12.23 -1.41 -22.40
N TRP A 5 -12.08 -1.93 -21.17
CA TRP A 5 -10.91 -2.65 -20.69
C TRP A 5 -11.32 -4.05 -20.20
N GLN A 6 -10.54 -5.04 -20.56
CA GLN A 6 -10.78 -6.46 -20.27
C GLN A 6 -9.92 -6.95 -19.10
N ASN A 7 -10.27 -8.08 -18.52
CA ASN A 7 -9.43 -8.83 -17.59
C ASN A 7 -8.32 -9.57 -18.36
N TYR A 8 -7.23 -9.92 -17.66
CA TYR A 8 -6.15 -10.70 -18.25
C TYR A 8 -5.99 -12.02 -17.50
N ILE A 9 -6.30 -13.13 -18.18
CA ILE A 9 -6.29 -14.48 -17.61
C ILE A 9 -5.60 -15.43 -18.60
N ASP A 10 -4.61 -16.19 -18.09
CA ASP A 10 -3.93 -17.24 -18.85
C ASP A 10 -3.31 -16.75 -20.17
N GLY A 11 -2.71 -15.56 -20.15
CA GLY A 11 -2.10 -14.95 -21.32
C GLY A 11 -3.10 -14.35 -22.34
N ALA A 12 -4.36 -14.17 -21.96
CA ALA A 12 -5.37 -13.64 -22.86
C ALA A 12 -6.22 -12.53 -22.20
N TRP A 13 -6.59 -11.54 -23.01
CA TRP A 13 -7.57 -10.51 -22.65
C TRP A 13 -8.97 -11.06 -22.81
N VAL A 14 -9.76 -11.04 -21.73
CA VAL A 14 -11.08 -11.67 -21.68
C VAL A 14 -12.12 -10.76 -21.03
N ASP A 15 -13.36 -10.90 -21.45
CA ASP A 15 -14.50 -10.29 -20.78
C ASP A 15 -14.74 -10.98 -19.43
N GLY A 16 -15.37 -10.26 -18.49
CA GLY A 16 -15.72 -10.81 -17.19
C GLY A 16 -17.17 -11.29 -17.13
N GLY A 17 -17.39 -12.38 -16.39
CA GLY A 17 -18.71 -12.98 -16.18
C GLY A 17 -19.66 -12.15 -15.33
N ALA A 18 -19.15 -11.19 -14.54
CA ALA A 18 -19.97 -10.29 -13.69
C ALA A 18 -20.39 -8.97 -14.38
N GLY A 19 -20.16 -8.85 -15.70
CA GLY A 19 -20.52 -7.65 -16.46
C GLY A 19 -19.43 -6.58 -16.44
N ARG A 20 -19.81 -5.31 -16.28
CA ARG A 20 -18.92 -4.15 -16.40
C ARG A 20 -19.19 -3.13 -15.33
N VAL A 21 -18.18 -2.31 -15.02
CA VAL A 21 -18.28 -1.14 -14.15
C VAL A 21 -17.76 0.10 -14.87
N ASP A 22 -18.43 1.24 -14.67
CA ASP A 22 -17.94 2.54 -15.12
C ASP A 22 -16.82 3.00 -14.18
N ILE A 23 -15.70 3.38 -14.77
CA ILE A 23 -14.58 4.00 -14.02
C ILE A 23 -14.75 5.51 -14.11
N ILE A 24 -14.83 6.14 -12.96
CA ILE A 24 -15.14 7.56 -12.82
C ILE A 24 -13.86 8.36 -12.60
N ASN A 25 -13.73 9.48 -13.28
CA ASN A 25 -12.72 10.47 -12.98
C ASN A 25 -13.13 11.24 -11.72
N PRO A 26 -12.43 11.08 -10.57
CA PRO A 26 -12.81 11.74 -9.33
C PRO A 26 -12.61 13.27 -9.38
N GLY A 27 -11.86 13.78 -10.36
CA GLY A 27 -11.64 15.23 -10.57
C GLY A 27 -12.79 15.92 -11.29
N THR A 28 -13.63 15.18 -12.03
CA THR A 28 -14.76 15.75 -12.80
C THR A 28 -16.09 15.11 -12.48
N GLY A 29 -16.10 13.88 -11.98
CA GLY A 29 -17.30 13.04 -11.80
C GLY A 29 -17.78 12.36 -13.08
N GLU A 30 -17.06 12.49 -14.19
CA GLU A 30 -17.42 11.91 -15.48
C GLU A 30 -16.88 10.48 -15.63
N THR A 31 -17.56 9.65 -16.41
CA THR A 31 -17.10 8.31 -16.79
C THR A 31 -15.90 8.41 -17.71
N LEU A 32 -14.81 7.74 -17.36
CA LEU A 32 -13.59 7.64 -18.17
C LEU A 32 -13.67 6.49 -19.18
N ALA A 33 -14.08 5.32 -18.71
CA ALA A 33 -14.11 4.08 -19.46
C ALA A 33 -14.95 3.04 -18.72
N GLN A 34 -15.14 1.88 -19.34
CA GLN A 34 -15.71 0.70 -18.69
C GLN A 34 -14.65 -0.38 -18.47
N GLN A 35 -14.73 -1.07 -17.34
CA GLN A 35 -13.89 -2.21 -17.00
C GLN A 35 -14.72 -3.48 -16.84
N ALA A 36 -14.28 -4.59 -17.42
CA ALA A 36 -14.84 -5.91 -17.20
C ALA A 36 -14.75 -6.33 -15.73
N LEU A 37 -15.81 -6.92 -15.19
CA LEU A 37 -15.86 -7.47 -13.84
C LEU A 37 -15.79 -8.99 -13.85
N ALA A 38 -14.83 -9.56 -13.16
CA ALA A 38 -14.68 -10.99 -12.96
C ALA A 38 -15.72 -11.54 -11.97
N ASP A 39 -16.28 -12.71 -12.30
CA ASP A 39 -17.06 -13.52 -11.39
C ASP A 39 -16.23 -14.66 -10.75
N GLU A 40 -16.88 -15.56 -10.02
CA GLU A 40 -16.24 -16.72 -9.39
C GLU A 40 -15.60 -17.68 -10.40
N ALA A 41 -16.21 -17.87 -11.58
CA ALA A 41 -15.68 -18.73 -12.62
C ALA A 41 -14.42 -18.15 -13.27
N ASP A 42 -14.34 -16.81 -13.41
CA ASP A 42 -13.14 -16.12 -13.86
C ASP A 42 -12.01 -16.27 -12.86
N ILE A 43 -12.31 -16.14 -11.57
CA ILE A 43 -11.34 -16.36 -10.48
C ILE A 43 -10.81 -17.79 -10.52
N ASP A 44 -11.69 -18.80 -10.63
CA ASP A 44 -11.25 -20.19 -10.74
C ASP A 44 -10.35 -20.39 -11.97
N ARG A 45 -10.73 -19.88 -13.16
CA ARG A 45 -9.89 -19.97 -14.37
C ARG A 45 -8.49 -19.39 -14.14
N ALA A 46 -8.39 -18.24 -13.50
CA ALA A 46 -7.11 -17.59 -13.22
C ALA A 46 -6.28 -18.39 -12.21
N VAL A 47 -6.90 -18.91 -11.15
CA VAL A 47 -6.23 -19.74 -10.16
C VAL A 47 -5.74 -21.05 -10.79
N GLN A 48 -6.56 -21.71 -11.63
CA GLN A 48 -6.14 -22.93 -12.34
C GLN A 48 -5.02 -22.66 -13.35
N ALA A 49 -5.02 -21.51 -14.03
CA ALA A 49 -3.91 -21.10 -14.90
C ALA A 49 -2.60 -20.94 -14.11
N ALA A 50 -2.64 -20.22 -12.99
CA ALA A 50 -1.49 -20.04 -12.11
C ALA A 50 -1.01 -21.38 -11.53
N ARG A 51 -1.93 -22.25 -11.13
CA ARG A 51 -1.61 -23.60 -10.63
C ARG A 51 -0.91 -24.47 -11.68
N ARG A 52 -1.36 -24.43 -12.94
CA ARG A 52 -0.68 -25.15 -14.03
C ARG A 52 0.76 -24.66 -14.20
N VAL A 53 0.99 -23.35 -14.16
CA VAL A 53 2.35 -22.78 -14.21
C VAL A 53 3.21 -23.28 -13.05
N HIS A 54 2.70 -23.23 -11.83
CA HIS A 54 3.41 -23.72 -10.66
C HIS A 54 3.76 -25.22 -10.78
N LEU A 55 2.78 -26.06 -11.10
CA LEU A 55 2.96 -27.52 -11.18
C LEU A 55 3.86 -27.93 -12.37
N SER A 56 3.97 -27.12 -13.42
CA SER A 56 4.87 -27.40 -14.54
C SER A 56 6.34 -27.21 -14.20
N GLY A 57 6.64 -26.50 -13.11
CA GLY A 57 8.01 -26.17 -12.72
C GLY A 57 8.66 -25.05 -13.53
N VAL A 58 8.01 -24.50 -14.55
CA VAL A 58 8.64 -23.56 -15.50
C VAL A 58 9.28 -22.34 -14.84
N LEU A 59 8.73 -21.84 -13.72
CA LEU A 59 9.32 -20.74 -12.96
C LEU A 59 10.35 -21.20 -11.93
N THR A 60 10.17 -22.39 -11.34
CA THR A 60 11.06 -22.92 -10.30
C THR A 60 12.32 -23.57 -10.87
N ASP A 61 12.23 -24.19 -12.05
CA ASP A 61 13.37 -24.79 -12.76
C ASP A 61 14.24 -23.75 -13.47
N MET A 62 13.68 -22.55 -13.69
CA MET A 62 14.43 -21.40 -14.21
C MET A 62 15.49 -20.97 -13.20
N ARG A 63 16.70 -20.70 -13.68
CA ARG A 63 17.76 -20.17 -12.80
C ARG A 63 17.29 -18.85 -12.16
N PRO A 64 17.52 -18.63 -10.84
CA PRO A 64 17.10 -17.42 -10.17
C PRO A 64 17.54 -16.14 -10.87
N VAL A 65 18.78 -16.12 -11.45
CA VAL A 65 19.29 -14.97 -12.20
C VAL A 65 18.47 -14.66 -13.46
N GLU A 66 18.00 -15.68 -14.16
CA GLU A 66 17.19 -15.51 -15.38
C GLU A 66 15.81 -14.97 -15.03
N ARG A 67 15.18 -15.55 -14.02
CA ARG A 67 13.91 -15.08 -13.46
C ARG A 67 14.03 -13.64 -12.95
N GLY A 68 15.11 -13.33 -12.22
CA GLY A 68 15.39 -11.97 -11.75
C GLY A 68 15.53 -10.95 -12.87
N ARG A 69 16.17 -11.31 -13.99
CA ARG A 69 16.28 -10.44 -15.18
C ARG A 69 14.93 -10.18 -15.84
N MET A 70 14.05 -11.17 -15.88
CA MET A 70 12.68 -10.98 -16.38
C MET A 70 11.90 -10.02 -15.48
N VAL A 71 11.99 -10.17 -14.14
CA VAL A 71 11.36 -9.26 -13.18
C VAL A 71 11.88 -7.83 -13.39
N GLN A 72 13.21 -7.62 -13.51
CA GLN A 72 13.78 -6.30 -13.79
C GLN A 72 13.31 -5.71 -15.13
N ALA A 73 13.12 -6.56 -16.14
CA ALA A 73 12.64 -6.11 -17.46
C ALA A 73 11.22 -5.56 -17.39
N MET A 74 10.35 -6.11 -16.51
CA MET A 74 9.03 -5.51 -16.25
C MET A 74 9.15 -4.09 -15.69
N GLY A 75 10.08 -3.85 -14.76
CA GLY A 75 10.32 -2.50 -14.21
C GLY A 75 10.77 -1.51 -15.29
N ARG A 76 11.64 -1.94 -16.22
CA ARG A 76 12.04 -1.10 -17.36
C ARG A 76 10.85 -0.79 -18.28
N TYR A 77 10.00 -1.78 -18.56
CA TYR A 77 8.79 -1.57 -19.36
C TYR A 77 7.85 -0.52 -18.74
N LEU A 78 7.71 -0.49 -17.41
CA LEU A 78 6.95 0.54 -16.70
C LEU A 78 7.55 1.94 -16.94
N LEU A 79 8.88 2.09 -16.82
CA LEU A 79 9.57 3.37 -17.03
C LEU A 79 9.47 3.84 -18.48
N ASP A 80 9.55 2.94 -19.45
CA ASP A 80 9.40 3.25 -20.88
C ASP A 80 7.98 3.77 -21.21
N ASN A 81 6.97 3.41 -20.42
CA ASN A 81 5.58 3.83 -20.57
C ASN A 81 5.13 4.84 -19.50
N ARG A 82 6.06 5.41 -18.73
CA ARG A 82 5.84 6.21 -17.52
C ARG A 82 4.78 7.30 -17.68
N ASP A 83 4.92 8.15 -18.68
CA ASP A 83 4.07 9.34 -18.80
C ASP A 83 2.63 8.97 -19.21
N ALA A 84 2.45 8.02 -20.10
CA ALA A 84 1.14 7.56 -20.53
C ALA A 84 0.36 6.88 -19.37
N VAL A 85 1.06 6.06 -18.57
CA VAL A 85 0.46 5.38 -17.43
C VAL A 85 0.20 6.36 -16.29
N ALA A 86 1.07 7.38 -16.08
CA ALA A 86 0.86 8.43 -15.09
C ALA A 86 -0.40 9.28 -15.40
N GLU A 87 -0.61 9.63 -16.67
CA GLU A 87 -1.84 10.32 -17.09
C GLU A 87 -3.08 9.47 -16.80
N LEU A 88 -3.05 8.18 -17.12
CA LEU A 88 -4.16 7.25 -16.85
C LEU A 88 -4.43 7.12 -15.35
N LEU A 89 -3.37 6.92 -14.54
CA LEU A 89 -3.48 6.83 -13.09
C LEU A 89 -4.04 8.12 -12.48
N THR A 90 -3.59 9.28 -12.94
CA THR A 90 -4.13 10.58 -12.51
C THR A 90 -5.62 10.71 -12.80
N LEU A 91 -6.06 10.27 -13.98
CA LEU A 91 -7.47 10.34 -14.37
C LEU A 91 -8.37 9.40 -13.58
N GLU A 92 -7.93 8.17 -13.29
CA GLU A 92 -8.77 7.19 -12.57
C GLU A 92 -8.72 7.34 -11.04
N GLN A 93 -7.57 7.76 -10.48
CA GLN A 93 -7.38 7.84 -9.04
C GLN A 93 -7.50 9.26 -8.48
N GLY A 94 -7.15 10.26 -9.28
CA GLY A 94 -7.28 11.68 -8.94
C GLY A 94 -6.00 12.36 -8.47
N LYS A 95 -4.94 11.62 -8.07
CA LYS A 95 -3.69 12.24 -7.61
C LYS A 95 -3.07 13.15 -8.69
N PRO A 96 -2.34 14.19 -8.28
CA PRO A 96 -1.61 15.05 -9.22
C PRO A 96 -0.67 14.25 -10.12
N LEU A 97 -0.49 14.68 -11.37
CA LEU A 97 0.35 13.99 -12.35
C LEU A 97 1.78 13.74 -11.84
N TRP A 98 2.36 14.70 -11.11
CA TRP A 98 3.70 14.52 -10.53
C TRP A 98 3.74 13.41 -9.44
N GLU A 99 2.65 13.20 -8.69
CA GLU A 99 2.54 12.08 -7.74
C GLU A 99 2.38 10.76 -8.46
N ALA A 100 1.57 10.71 -9.52
CA ALA A 100 1.41 9.53 -10.36
C ALA A 100 2.75 9.12 -11.01
N GLN A 101 3.51 10.09 -11.51
CA GLN A 101 4.85 9.84 -12.05
C GLN A 101 5.80 9.26 -11.00
N LYS A 102 5.79 9.80 -9.76
CA LYS A 102 6.59 9.25 -8.66
C LYS A 102 6.15 7.84 -8.26
N GLU A 103 4.85 7.55 -8.32
CA GLU A 103 4.35 6.20 -8.04
C GLU A 103 4.88 5.19 -9.04
N ILE A 104 4.96 5.54 -10.33
CA ILE A 104 5.52 4.65 -11.35
C ILE A 104 7.04 4.47 -11.14
N ASP A 105 7.76 5.55 -10.83
CA ASP A 105 9.19 5.45 -10.50
C ASP A 105 9.42 4.50 -9.31
N GLY A 106 8.59 4.60 -8.25
CA GLY A 106 8.58 3.70 -7.11
C GLY A 106 8.21 2.26 -7.49
N ALA A 107 7.16 2.10 -8.32
CA ALA A 107 6.70 0.81 -8.82
C ALA A 107 7.82 0.07 -9.60
N ALA A 108 8.49 0.77 -10.50
CA ALA A 108 9.62 0.20 -11.25
C ALA A 108 10.79 -0.20 -10.34
N ARG A 109 11.04 0.58 -9.27
CA ARG A 109 12.09 0.30 -8.30
C ARG A 109 11.86 -1.01 -7.52
N TYR A 110 10.60 -1.42 -7.28
CA TYR A 110 10.30 -2.73 -6.68
C TYR A 110 10.73 -3.89 -7.60
N PHE A 111 10.45 -3.79 -8.90
CA PHE A 111 10.87 -4.79 -9.87
C PHE A 111 12.40 -4.86 -9.99
N GLU A 112 13.08 -3.72 -9.98
CA GLU A 112 14.55 -3.69 -9.97
C GLU A 112 15.10 -4.36 -8.69
N TYR A 113 14.58 -3.99 -7.52
CA TYR A 113 15.04 -4.48 -6.22
C TYR A 113 14.84 -5.99 -6.10
N TYR A 114 13.60 -6.48 -6.28
CA TYR A 114 13.32 -7.90 -6.12
C TYR A 114 13.88 -8.76 -7.25
N GLY A 115 14.02 -8.23 -8.45
CA GLY A 115 14.74 -8.90 -9.51
C GLY A 115 16.20 -9.15 -9.14
N ASN A 116 16.87 -8.18 -8.48
CA ASN A 116 18.22 -8.37 -7.94
C ASN A 116 18.26 -9.33 -6.74
N GLN A 117 17.20 -9.39 -5.95
CA GLN A 117 17.14 -10.25 -4.76
C GLN A 117 16.78 -11.71 -5.08
N ALA A 118 16.37 -12.04 -6.30
CA ALA A 118 15.97 -13.40 -6.69
C ALA A 118 17.04 -14.46 -6.39
N GLU A 119 18.31 -14.08 -6.44
CA GLU A 119 19.47 -14.97 -6.19
C GLU A 119 19.88 -15.04 -4.71
N THR A 120 19.26 -14.27 -3.81
CA THR A 120 19.70 -14.11 -2.42
C THR A 120 18.95 -14.98 -1.40
N LEU A 121 18.04 -15.82 -1.87
CA LEU A 121 17.29 -16.76 -1.02
C LEU A 121 18.12 -18.01 -0.76
N GLU A 122 19.04 -17.90 0.19
CA GLU A 122 19.95 -18.98 0.57
C GLU A 122 19.42 -19.75 1.77
N GLY A 123 19.51 -21.09 1.73
CA GLY A 123 19.23 -21.95 2.87
C GLY A 123 20.42 -22.06 3.82
N ARG A 124 20.28 -22.93 4.82
CA ARG A 124 21.31 -23.18 5.85
C ARG A 124 21.84 -24.60 5.74
N SER A 125 23.13 -24.77 5.98
CA SER A 125 23.73 -26.08 6.29
C SER A 125 23.67 -26.29 7.81
N ILE A 126 23.06 -27.41 8.26
CA ILE A 126 22.81 -27.71 9.68
C ILE A 126 23.72 -28.86 10.12
N PRO A 127 24.62 -28.66 11.11
CA PRO A 127 25.55 -29.70 11.54
C PRO A 127 24.86 -30.72 12.46
N LEU A 128 24.60 -31.94 11.99
CA LEU A 128 24.05 -33.02 12.75
C LEU A 128 25.10 -34.05 13.20
N GLY A 129 26.38 -33.83 12.89
CA GLY A 129 27.48 -34.77 13.18
C GLY A 129 27.80 -35.74 12.06
N ALA A 130 28.74 -36.66 12.32
CA ALA A 130 29.20 -37.59 11.32
C ALA A 130 28.07 -38.51 10.83
N GLY A 131 28.04 -38.80 9.54
CA GLY A 131 27.01 -39.66 8.92
C GLY A 131 25.73 -38.91 8.50
N TYR A 132 25.69 -37.60 8.61
CA TYR A 132 24.53 -36.78 8.19
C TYR A 132 24.94 -35.61 7.34
N PHE A 133 24.13 -35.30 6.34
CA PHE A 133 24.07 -34.03 5.63
C PHE A 133 22.66 -33.46 5.82
N ASP A 134 22.59 -32.24 6.36
CA ASP A 134 21.30 -31.59 6.59
C ASP A 134 21.36 -30.14 6.11
N PHE A 135 20.34 -29.76 5.36
CA PHE A 135 20.24 -28.40 4.85
C PHE A 135 18.78 -27.97 4.69
N THR A 136 18.56 -26.67 4.68
CA THR A 136 17.29 -26.08 4.31
C THR A 136 17.39 -25.39 2.97
N HIS A 137 16.29 -25.33 2.22
CA HIS A 137 16.12 -24.44 1.10
C HIS A 137 14.73 -23.82 1.09
N TYR A 138 14.55 -22.77 0.35
CA TYR A 138 13.27 -22.09 0.19
C TYR A 138 12.62 -22.54 -1.12
N GLU A 139 11.31 -22.83 -1.03
CA GLU A 139 10.46 -23.11 -2.19
C GLU A 139 9.33 -22.10 -2.25
N PRO A 140 8.87 -21.65 -3.44
CA PRO A 140 7.69 -20.81 -3.54
C PRO A 140 6.46 -21.51 -2.96
N TYR A 141 5.52 -20.74 -2.43
CA TYR A 141 4.23 -21.30 -2.03
C TYR A 141 3.48 -21.92 -3.21
N GLY A 142 3.52 -21.26 -4.39
CA GLY A 142 2.89 -21.73 -5.62
C GLY A 142 1.98 -20.69 -6.24
N VAL A 143 0.69 -20.68 -5.88
CA VAL A 143 -0.27 -19.67 -6.33
C VAL A 143 -0.41 -18.58 -5.28
N SER A 144 0.07 -17.36 -5.58
CA SER A 144 -0.04 -16.18 -4.73
C SER A 144 -1.26 -15.36 -5.14
N ALA A 145 -2.29 -15.35 -4.29
CA ALA A 145 -3.46 -14.48 -4.43
C ALA A 145 -3.16 -13.10 -3.85
N GLN A 146 -3.31 -12.04 -4.66
CA GLN A 146 -2.96 -10.66 -4.28
C GLN A 146 -4.18 -9.75 -4.47
N ILE A 147 -4.62 -9.10 -3.42
CA ILE A 147 -5.81 -8.22 -3.44
C ILE A 147 -5.35 -6.80 -3.13
N ILE A 148 -5.43 -5.94 -4.14
CA ILE A 148 -4.78 -4.64 -4.20
C ILE A 148 -5.75 -3.50 -3.85
N PRO A 149 -5.32 -2.47 -3.09
CA PRO A 149 -6.10 -1.28 -2.79
C PRO A 149 -6.02 -0.24 -3.92
N TRP A 150 -6.92 0.75 -3.83
CA TRP A 150 -7.09 1.79 -4.85
C TRP A 150 -6.19 3.03 -4.68
N ASN A 151 -5.52 3.21 -3.54
CA ASN A 151 -4.83 4.46 -3.23
C ASN A 151 -3.44 4.60 -3.87
N PHE A 152 -2.71 3.50 -4.02
CA PHE A 152 -1.45 3.39 -4.77
C PHE A 152 -1.46 2.10 -5.60
N PRO A 153 -2.33 2.02 -6.62
CA PRO A 153 -2.58 0.75 -7.31
C PRO A 153 -1.33 0.17 -7.99
N LEU A 154 -0.49 1.02 -8.57
CA LEU A 154 0.74 0.56 -9.24
C LEU A 154 1.82 0.16 -8.23
N GLU A 155 2.06 0.97 -7.20
CA GLU A 155 3.08 0.66 -6.20
C GLU A 155 2.72 -0.61 -5.42
N MET A 156 1.46 -0.76 -5.01
CA MET A 156 1.02 -1.94 -4.24
C MET A 156 1.06 -3.22 -5.08
N THR A 157 0.65 -3.15 -6.35
CA THR A 157 0.78 -4.28 -7.28
C THR A 157 2.25 -4.64 -7.51
N SER A 158 3.10 -3.65 -7.77
CA SER A 158 4.53 -3.87 -8.00
C SER A 158 5.20 -4.54 -6.81
N ARG A 159 4.86 -4.10 -5.60
CA ARG A 159 5.40 -4.60 -4.34
C ARG A 159 5.16 -6.10 -4.16
N SER A 160 3.94 -6.56 -4.39
CA SER A 160 3.57 -7.97 -4.25
C SER A 160 3.88 -8.80 -5.49
N LEU A 161 3.63 -8.30 -6.70
CA LEU A 161 3.88 -9.03 -7.93
C LEU A 161 5.37 -9.30 -8.15
N SER A 162 6.23 -8.29 -7.97
CA SER A 162 7.66 -8.46 -8.21
C SER A 162 8.31 -9.42 -7.22
N ALA A 163 7.94 -9.38 -5.93
CA ALA A 163 8.41 -10.33 -4.92
C ALA A 163 7.89 -11.76 -5.20
N GLY A 164 6.60 -11.90 -5.57
CA GLY A 164 6.01 -13.17 -5.95
C GLY A 164 6.70 -13.82 -7.14
N LEU A 165 6.90 -13.07 -8.23
CA LEU A 165 7.60 -13.58 -9.43
C LEU A 165 9.08 -13.86 -9.16
N ALA A 166 9.79 -12.99 -8.42
CA ALA A 166 11.20 -13.17 -8.10
C ALA A 166 11.47 -14.47 -7.31
N THR A 167 10.50 -14.89 -6.50
CA THR A 167 10.57 -16.13 -5.73
C THR A 167 10.05 -17.36 -6.46
N GLY A 168 9.45 -17.20 -7.65
CA GLY A 168 8.96 -18.28 -8.50
C GLY A 168 7.51 -18.67 -8.30
N ASN A 169 6.71 -17.81 -7.67
CA ASN A 169 5.25 -17.98 -7.59
C ASN A 169 4.57 -17.53 -8.89
N ALA A 170 3.42 -18.12 -9.20
CA ALA A 170 2.45 -17.58 -10.14
C ALA A 170 1.44 -16.71 -9.39
N CYS A 171 1.09 -15.55 -9.96
CA CYS A 171 0.32 -14.52 -9.27
C CYS A 171 -1.08 -14.37 -9.86
N VAL A 172 -2.08 -14.30 -8.98
CA VAL A 172 -3.46 -13.99 -9.30
C VAL A 172 -3.85 -12.71 -8.57
N ILE A 173 -4.06 -11.63 -9.30
CA ILE A 173 -4.22 -10.28 -8.77
C ILE A 173 -5.65 -9.80 -8.99
N LYS A 174 -6.32 -9.45 -7.90
CA LYS A 174 -7.59 -8.73 -7.93
C LYS A 174 -7.33 -7.25 -7.77
N THR A 175 -7.56 -6.47 -8.82
CA THR A 175 -7.47 -5.01 -8.79
C THR A 175 -8.66 -4.38 -8.08
N PRO A 176 -8.52 -3.17 -7.51
CA PRO A 176 -9.67 -2.43 -7.01
C PRO A 176 -10.59 -2.00 -8.15
N GLU A 177 -11.88 -1.96 -7.90
CA GLU A 177 -12.89 -1.52 -8.85
C GLU A 177 -12.87 0.00 -9.13
N LEU A 178 -12.21 0.78 -8.28
CA LEU A 178 -12.09 2.24 -8.44
C LEU A 178 -10.92 2.65 -9.34
N THR A 179 -9.84 1.86 -9.37
CA THR A 179 -8.60 2.21 -10.09
C THR A 179 -7.96 0.99 -10.75
N PRO A 180 -8.67 0.31 -11.68
CA PRO A 180 -8.17 -0.90 -12.31
C PRO A 180 -7.36 -0.64 -13.58
N LEU A 181 -7.57 0.51 -14.27
CA LEU A 181 -7.12 0.70 -15.65
C LEU A 181 -5.60 0.77 -15.78
N SER A 182 -4.94 1.54 -14.93
CA SER A 182 -3.47 1.67 -14.95
C SER A 182 -2.74 0.37 -14.68
N GLN A 183 -3.38 -0.60 -14.02
CA GLN A 183 -2.76 -1.89 -13.70
C GLN A 183 -2.61 -2.83 -14.89
N HIS A 184 -3.26 -2.55 -16.03
CA HIS A 184 -3.08 -3.31 -17.28
C HIS A 184 -1.63 -3.28 -17.77
N ILE A 185 -0.85 -2.27 -17.41
CA ILE A 185 0.57 -2.16 -17.76
C ILE A 185 1.37 -3.40 -17.30
N PHE A 186 0.99 -4.03 -16.18
CA PHE A 186 1.68 -5.23 -15.69
C PHE A 186 1.43 -6.46 -16.57
N CYS A 187 0.24 -6.56 -17.17
CA CYS A 187 -0.09 -7.60 -18.13
C CYS A 187 0.72 -7.42 -19.41
N GLU A 188 0.73 -6.19 -19.93
CA GLU A 188 1.50 -5.82 -21.13
C GLU A 188 3.01 -6.03 -20.89
N ALA A 189 3.52 -5.67 -19.71
CA ALA A 189 4.91 -5.92 -19.34
C ALA A 189 5.23 -7.42 -19.27
N ALA A 190 4.35 -8.24 -18.69
CA ALA A 190 4.53 -9.69 -18.59
C ALA A 190 4.57 -10.35 -19.98
N GLU A 191 3.69 -9.94 -20.90
CA GLU A 191 3.70 -10.38 -22.30
C GLU A 191 5.02 -9.97 -23.01
N ALA A 192 5.38 -8.69 -22.92
CA ALA A 192 6.57 -8.14 -23.59
C ALA A 192 7.87 -8.80 -23.11
N VAL A 193 7.94 -9.17 -21.84
CA VAL A 193 9.11 -9.83 -21.23
C VAL A 193 9.12 -11.34 -21.50
N GLY A 194 7.97 -11.94 -21.82
CA GLY A 194 7.83 -13.36 -22.13
C GLY A 194 7.60 -14.25 -20.91
N PHE A 195 6.93 -13.76 -19.87
CA PHE A 195 6.45 -14.63 -18.79
C PHE A 195 5.46 -15.67 -19.34
N PRO A 196 5.51 -16.92 -18.86
CA PRO A 196 4.56 -17.95 -19.29
C PRO A 196 3.10 -17.53 -19.07
N ALA A 197 2.21 -17.88 -20.01
CA ALA A 197 0.77 -17.70 -19.84
C ALA A 197 0.32 -18.31 -18.51
N GLY A 198 -0.45 -17.56 -17.71
CA GLY A 198 -0.88 -17.94 -16.38
C GLY A 198 0.09 -17.60 -15.24
N ALA A 199 1.35 -17.16 -15.51
CA ALA A 199 2.24 -16.69 -14.46
C ALA A 199 1.77 -15.37 -13.81
N VAL A 200 1.11 -14.52 -14.59
CA VAL A 200 0.48 -13.27 -14.17
C VAL A 200 -0.96 -13.28 -14.65
N ASN A 201 -1.91 -13.11 -13.72
CA ASN A 201 -3.34 -12.99 -14.02
C ASN A 201 -3.86 -11.77 -13.25
N ILE A 202 -4.51 -10.84 -13.95
CA ILE A 202 -5.01 -9.58 -13.36
C ILE A 202 -6.46 -9.38 -13.74
N MET A 203 -7.31 -9.24 -12.72
CA MET A 203 -8.74 -9.12 -12.90
C MET A 203 -9.31 -8.03 -11.99
N CYS A 204 -10.26 -7.27 -12.54
CA CYS A 204 -11.12 -6.40 -11.75
C CYS A 204 -12.36 -7.15 -11.29
N GLY A 205 -12.84 -6.86 -10.09
CA GLY A 205 -14.08 -7.45 -9.57
C GLY A 205 -14.46 -6.90 -8.20
N TRP A 206 -15.72 -7.05 -7.84
CA TRP A 206 -16.21 -6.57 -6.54
C TRP A 206 -15.53 -7.32 -5.39
N GLY A 207 -15.17 -6.59 -4.31
CA GLY A 207 -14.51 -7.18 -3.14
C GLY A 207 -15.33 -8.31 -2.50
N HIS A 208 -16.65 -8.15 -2.40
CA HIS A 208 -17.57 -9.15 -1.81
C HIS A 208 -17.85 -10.36 -2.71
N GLN A 209 -17.50 -10.33 -3.98
CA GLN A 209 -17.67 -11.40 -4.97
C GLN A 209 -16.30 -11.97 -5.38
N ALA A 210 -15.60 -11.31 -6.29
CA ALA A 210 -14.28 -11.78 -6.77
C ALA A 210 -13.22 -11.84 -5.66
N GLY A 211 -13.19 -10.84 -4.75
CA GLY A 211 -12.27 -10.84 -3.61
C GLY A 211 -12.54 -11.98 -2.62
N ALA A 212 -13.82 -12.23 -2.32
CA ALA A 212 -14.23 -13.34 -1.46
C ALA A 212 -13.92 -14.70 -2.11
N ALA A 213 -14.25 -14.87 -3.40
CA ALA A 213 -13.94 -16.08 -4.16
C ALA A 213 -12.44 -16.37 -4.19
N LEU A 214 -11.60 -15.34 -4.44
CA LEU A 214 -10.15 -15.51 -4.49
C LEU A 214 -9.56 -15.86 -3.11
N SER A 215 -9.94 -15.15 -2.05
CA SER A 215 -9.38 -15.37 -0.71
C SER A 215 -9.82 -16.70 -0.07
N GLY A 216 -10.96 -17.25 -0.48
CA GLY A 216 -11.47 -18.55 -0.02
C GLY A 216 -11.19 -19.71 -0.98
N HIS A 217 -10.46 -19.49 -2.07
CA HIS A 217 -10.24 -20.52 -3.08
C HIS A 217 -9.34 -21.66 -2.56
N PRO A 218 -9.72 -22.94 -2.76
CA PRO A 218 -8.97 -24.06 -2.19
C PRO A 218 -7.59 -24.29 -2.83
N ASP A 219 -7.36 -23.81 -4.04
CA ASP A 219 -6.14 -24.03 -4.82
C ASP A 219 -5.16 -22.84 -4.79
N ILE A 220 -5.37 -21.83 -3.94
CA ILE A 220 -4.36 -20.82 -3.64
C ILE A 220 -3.46 -21.29 -2.50
N ASN A 221 -2.23 -20.79 -2.45
CA ASN A 221 -1.24 -21.21 -1.46
C ASN A 221 -0.81 -20.07 -0.53
N GLN A 222 -1.14 -18.83 -0.86
CA GLN A 222 -0.83 -17.64 -0.08
C GLN A 222 -1.80 -16.53 -0.45
N VAL A 223 -2.13 -15.66 0.53
CA VAL A 223 -2.87 -14.40 0.29
C VAL A 223 -2.03 -13.22 0.74
N VAL A 224 -1.94 -12.21 -0.13
CA VAL A 224 -1.42 -10.88 0.20
C VAL A 224 -2.55 -9.88 0.04
N PHE A 225 -2.83 -9.13 1.09
CA PHE A 225 -3.91 -8.16 1.12
C PHE A 225 -3.45 -6.83 1.72
N THR A 226 -3.76 -5.74 1.02
CA THR A 226 -3.66 -4.39 1.56
C THR A 226 -5.03 -3.71 1.54
N GLY A 227 -5.47 -3.14 2.67
CA GLY A 227 -6.76 -2.46 2.76
C GLY A 227 -7.27 -2.22 4.17
N SER A 228 -8.60 -2.21 4.37
CA SER A 228 -9.19 -1.93 5.67
C SER A 228 -9.09 -3.12 6.64
N VAL A 229 -9.03 -2.82 7.94
CA VAL A 229 -9.04 -3.83 9.02
C VAL A 229 -10.23 -4.80 8.89
N LYS A 230 -11.43 -4.26 8.62
CA LYS A 230 -12.64 -5.07 8.47
C LYS A 230 -12.49 -6.09 7.33
N THR A 231 -11.98 -5.67 6.20
CA THR A 231 -11.77 -6.54 5.03
C THR A 231 -10.65 -7.53 5.28
N GLY A 232 -9.54 -7.11 5.92
CA GLY A 232 -8.43 -8.00 6.28
C GLY A 232 -8.87 -9.14 7.20
N ILE A 233 -9.73 -8.87 8.18
CA ILE A 233 -10.31 -9.91 9.04
C ILE A 233 -11.15 -10.90 8.21
N ALA A 234 -11.97 -10.42 7.29
CA ALA A 234 -12.79 -11.29 6.44
C ALA A 234 -11.94 -12.19 5.54
N ILE A 235 -10.89 -11.63 4.92
CA ILE A 235 -9.94 -12.37 4.07
C ILE A 235 -9.17 -13.42 4.88
N ALA A 236 -8.62 -13.05 6.03
CA ALA A 236 -7.90 -14.00 6.89
C ALA A 236 -8.82 -15.15 7.37
N THR A 237 -10.08 -14.83 7.66
CA THR A 237 -11.07 -15.84 8.05
C THR A 237 -11.37 -16.81 6.90
N ALA A 238 -11.51 -16.30 5.67
CA ALA A 238 -11.73 -17.16 4.50
C ALA A 238 -10.50 -18.03 4.20
N ALA A 239 -9.30 -17.46 4.18
CA ALA A 239 -8.06 -18.17 3.95
C ALA A 239 -7.78 -19.27 5.02
N ALA A 240 -8.13 -18.99 6.28
CA ALA A 240 -7.93 -19.93 7.38
C ALA A 240 -8.72 -21.24 7.21
N GLN A 241 -9.84 -21.24 6.49
CA GLN A 241 -10.63 -22.46 6.20
C GLN A 241 -9.83 -23.48 5.37
N ASN A 242 -8.89 -22.99 4.54
CA ASN A 242 -8.00 -23.81 3.72
C ASN A 242 -6.55 -23.85 4.26
N VAL A 243 -6.30 -23.30 5.47
CA VAL A 243 -4.96 -23.22 6.10
C VAL A 243 -3.97 -22.42 5.24
N VAL A 244 -4.46 -21.43 4.49
CA VAL A 244 -3.65 -20.58 3.61
C VAL A 244 -3.05 -19.41 4.42
N PRO A 245 -1.72 -19.22 4.42
CA PRO A 245 -1.08 -18.10 5.11
C PRO A 245 -1.41 -16.76 4.44
N CYS A 246 -1.52 -15.73 5.27
CA CYS A 246 -1.82 -14.36 4.83
C CYS A 246 -0.69 -13.40 5.21
N VAL A 247 -0.49 -12.40 4.34
CA VAL A 247 0.21 -11.15 4.64
C VAL A 247 -0.84 -10.04 4.61
N LEU A 248 -1.00 -9.32 5.71
CA LEU A 248 -2.03 -8.30 5.85
C LEU A 248 -1.38 -6.95 6.13
N GLU A 249 -1.55 -6.00 5.21
CA GLU A 249 -1.18 -4.60 5.36
C GLU A 249 -2.46 -3.78 5.50
N LEU A 250 -2.71 -3.29 6.71
CA LEU A 250 -4.00 -2.68 7.05
C LEU A 250 -3.82 -1.21 7.41
N GLY A 251 -4.93 -0.55 7.81
CA GLY A 251 -4.94 0.85 8.13
C GLY A 251 -4.01 1.25 9.29
N GLY A 252 -3.82 2.56 9.42
CA GLY A 252 -3.00 3.16 10.46
C GLY A 252 -3.64 4.42 11.05
N LYS A 253 -3.22 4.79 12.25
CA LYS A 253 -3.50 6.09 12.88
C LYS A 253 -2.20 6.67 13.40
N SER A 254 -1.28 6.88 12.50
CA SER A 254 0.12 7.17 12.77
C SER A 254 0.32 8.50 13.47
N ALA A 255 1.24 8.52 14.44
CA ALA A 255 1.54 9.69 15.26
C ALA A 255 2.96 10.19 15.01
N ALA A 256 3.12 11.49 14.78
CA ALA A 256 4.39 12.21 14.84
C ALA A 256 4.51 12.91 16.20
N ILE A 257 5.52 12.58 17.00
CA ILE A 257 5.83 13.23 18.27
C ILE A 257 6.81 14.37 17.98
N VAL A 258 6.39 15.61 18.24
CA VAL A 258 7.18 16.83 18.01
C VAL A 258 7.56 17.45 19.34
N HIS A 259 8.83 17.30 19.73
CA HIS A 259 9.35 17.83 20.97
C HIS A 259 9.62 19.33 20.92
N ASP A 260 9.86 19.92 22.08
CA ASP A 260 10.14 21.35 22.27
C ASP A 260 11.39 21.83 21.52
N ASP A 261 12.37 20.95 21.32
CA ASP A 261 13.63 21.19 20.62
C ASP A 261 13.62 20.83 19.12
N ALA A 262 12.49 20.38 18.60
CA ALA A 262 12.36 19.96 17.20
C ALA A 262 12.66 21.11 16.22
N ASP A 263 13.24 20.76 15.07
CA ASP A 263 13.42 21.67 13.96
C ASP A 263 12.08 21.82 13.20
N LEU A 264 11.34 22.88 13.52
CA LEU A 264 10.00 23.09 12.93
C LEU A 264 10.06 23.52 11.46
N ASP A 265 11.17 24.09 10.98
CA ASP A 265 11.31 24.45 9.56
C ASP A 265 11.48 23.17 8.70
N ALA A 266 12.23 22.18 9.21
CA ALA A 266 12.27 20.85 8.60
C ALA A 266 10.91 20.16 8.69
N PHE A 267 10.25 20.21 9.86
CA PHE A 267 8.96 19.58 10.11
C PHE A 267 7.82 20.10 9.22
N GLU A 268 7.84 21.38 8.80
CA GLU A 268 6.86 21.93 7.84
C GLU A 268 6.82 21.13 6.53
N ARG A 269 7.97 20.67 6.03
CA ARG A 269 8.04 19.84 4.82
C ARG A 269 7.38 18.49 5.07
N ASP A 270 7.61 17.92 6.25
CA ASP A 270 7.03 16.63 6.63
C ASP A 270 5.51 16.70 6.84
N ILE A 271 4.97 17.81 7.35
CA ILE A 271 3.51 18.04 7.40
C ILE A 271 2.94 18.00 5.99
N ARG A 272 3.53 18.76 5.06
CA ARG A 272 3.01 18.87 3.68
C ARG A 272 2.92 17.50 3.01
N PHE A 273 4.00 16.72 3.06
CA PHE A 273 4.05 15.42 2.40
C PHE A 273 3.42 14.30 3.25
N GLY A 274 3.51 14.38 4.56
CA GLY A 274 3.04 13.35 5.47
C GLY A 274 1.53 13.18 5.53
N ILE A 275 0.76 14.26 5.32
CA ILE A 275 -0.71 14.18 5.40
C ILE A 275 -1.43 14.62 4.12
N PHE A 276 -0.85 15.47 3.27
CA PHE A 276 -1.58 16.00 2.11
C PHE A 276 -1.23 15.30 0.79
N THR A 277 -0.18 14.48 0.73
CA THR A 277 0.11 13.59 -0.41
C THR A 277 -1.09 12.67 -0.65
N ASN A 278 -1.44 12.48 -1.91
CA ASN A 278 -2.60 11.68 -2.34
C ASN A 278 -3.91 12.04 -1.62
N ALA A 279 -4.10 13.33 -1.29
CA ALA A 279 -5.22 13.83 -0.49
C ALA A 279 -5.38 13.09 0.86
N GLY A 280 -4.27 12.71 1.51
CA GLY A 280 -4.27 11.99 2.78
C GLY A 280 -4.68 10.52 2.71
N GLN A 281 -4.85 9.97 1.50
CA GLN A 281 -5.26 8.59 1.26
C GLN A 281 -4.06 7.64 1.30
N VAL A 282 -3.34 7.67 2.41
CA VAL A 282 -2.09 6.94 2.66
C VAL A 282 -2.20 6.21 4.00
N CYS A 283 -2.02 4.88 4.01
CA CYS A 283 -2.11 4.07 5.24
C CYS A 283 -1.11 4.52 6.33
N SER A 284 0.05 5.02 5.90
CA SER A 284 1.11 5.56 6.76
C SER A 284 1.09 7.09 6.87
N ALA A 285 -0.04 7.76 6.57
CA ALA A 285 -0.17 9.21 6.68
C ALA A 285 0.10 9.71 8.11
N MET A 286 0.73 10.88 8.22
CA MET A 286 0.93 11.61 9.48
C MET A 286 -0.41 12.20 9.97
N SER A 287 -1.35 11.34 10.33
CA SER A 287 -2.73 11.76 10.64
C SER A 287 -2.89 12.35 12.04
N ARG A 288 -1.92 12.09 12.96
CA ARG A 288 -1.85 12.71 14.28
C ARG A 288 -0.49 13.38 14.47
N VAL A 289 -0.48 14.63 14.93
CA VAL A 289 0.71 15.33 15.40
C VAL A 289 0.55 15.55 16.91
N LEU A 290 1.42 14.90 17.68
CA LEU A 290 1.55 15.09 19.10
C LEU A 290 2.65 16.11 19.32
N VAL A 291 2.33 17.28 19.85
CA VAL A 291 3.28 18.38 19.98
C VAL A 291 3.45 18.79 21.44
N HIS A 292 4.70 19.04 21.87
CA HIS A 292 4.95 19.57 23.20
C HIS A 292 4.18 20.87 23.42
N GLU A 293 3.50 21.01 24.56
CA GLU A 293 2.57 22.11 24.85
C GLU A 293 3.16 23.50 24.60
N SER A 294 4.49 23.69 24.83
CA SER A 294 5.16 24.96 24.60
C SER A 294 5.27 25.36 23.12
N ARG A 295 5.04 24.44 22.17
CA ARG A 295 5.14 24.67 20.72
C ARG A 295 3.80 24.43 20.00
N HIS A 296 2.72 24.16 20.77
CA HIS A 296 1.41 23.74 20.23
C HIS A 296 0.84 24.75 19.24
N ASP A 297 0.71 26.02 19.65
CA ASP A 297 0.11 27.06 18.82
C ASP A 297 0.96 27.35 17.57
N GLU A 298 2.29 27.35 17.72
CA GLU A 298 3.20 27.53 16.57
C GLU A 298 3.04 26.43 15.52
N VAL A 299 2.92 25.15 15.95
CA VAL A 299 2.74 24.02 15.03
C VAL A 299 1.37 24.10 14.34
N ILE A 300 0.32 24.51 15.05
CA ILE A 300 -1.01 24.73 14.45
C ILE A 300 -0.94 25.83 13.39
N ASP A 301 -0.35 26.98 13.71
CA ASP A 301 -0.24 28.10 12.77
C ASP A 301 0.52 27.70 11.49
N ARG A 302 1.62 26.95 11.65
CA ARG A 302 2.41 26.41 10.54
C ARG A 302 1.60 25.42 9.70
N ALA A 303 0.90 24.48 10.33
CA ALA A 303 0.04 23.51 9.64
C ALA A 303 -1.11 24.18 8.88
N VAL A 304 -1.75 25.19 9.47
CA VAL A 304 -2.80 25.99 8.82
C VAL A 304 -2.25 26.74 7.61
N LYS A 305 -1.07 27.35 7.73
CA LYS A 305 -0.39 28.05 6.62
C LYS A 305 -0.10 27.09 5.48
N ILE A 306 0.39 25.89 5.76
CA ILE A 306 0.66 24.84 4.77
C ILE A 306 -0.65 24.43 4.08
N ALA A 307 -1.68 24.07 4.85
CA ALA A 307 -2.98 23.66 4.31
C ALA A 307 -3.57 24.70 3.37
N ARG A 308 -3.52 26.00 3.75
CA ARG A 308 -4.00 27.11 2.93
C ARG A 308 -3.15 27.42 1.70
N SER A 309 -1.89 27.00 1.69
CA SER A 309 -0.98 27.21 0.55
C SER A 309 -1.15 26.17 -0.55
N LEU A 310 -1.90 25.09 -0.30
CA LEU A 310 -2.11 24.04 -1.29
C LEU A 310 -3.06 24.50 -2.40
N SER A 311 -2.65 24.32 -3.64
CA SER A 311 -3.53 24.42 -4.80
C SER A 311 -4.28 23.10 -4.95
N VAL A 312 -5.61 23.11 -4.79
CA VAL A 312 -6.47 21.94 -4.90
C VAL A 312 -7.23 21.98 -6.22
N GLY A 313 -7.11 20.93 -7.02
CA GLY A 313 -7.77 20.87 -8.33
C GLY A 313 -7.60 19.50 -9.00
N PRO A 314 -8.20 19.31 -10.20
CA PRO A 314 -8.03 18.08 -10.98
C PRO A 314 -6.55 17.78 -11.24
N GLY A 315 -6.11 16.56 -10.86
CA GLY A 315 -4.70 16.17 -10.89
C GLY A 315 -4.02 16.30 -12.25
N ILE A 316 -4.81 16.26 -13.33
CA ILE A 316 -4.33 16.33 -14.71
C ILE A 316 -4.11 17.78 -15.21
N GLU A 317 -4.52 18.79 -14.46
CA GLU A 317 -4.35 20.20 -14.88
C GLU A 317 -2.88 20.55 -15.03
N ARG A 318 -2.51 20.98 -16.23
CA ARG A 318 -1.15 21.44 -16.60
C ARG A 318 -1.06 22.96 -16.48
N THR A 319 -1.10 23.49 -15.27
CA THR A 319 -0.74 24.88 -14.99
C THR A 319 0.75 24.99 -14.69
N GLU A 320 1.34 26.21 -14.72
CA GLU A 320 2.79 26.41 -14.41
C GLU A 320 3.22 25.79 -13.09
N ALA A 321 2.33 25.72 -12.09
CA ALA A 321 2.58 25.12 -10.79
C ALA A 321 1.87 23.77 -10.59
N GLY A 322 0.88 23.44 -11.43
CA GLY A 322 0.00 22.26 -11.25
C GLY A 322 -0.78 22.25 -9.93
N PRO A 323 -1.78 21.40 -9.75
CA PRO A 323 -2.37 21.17 -8.44
C PRO A 323 -1.37 20.45 -7.53
N THR A 324 -1.30 20.90 -6.27
CA THR A 324 -0.45 20.28 -5.26
C THR A 324 -1.20 19.24 -4.45
N MET A 325 -2.53 19.18 -4.56
CA MET A 325 -3.40 18.15 -4.00
C MET A 325 -4.57 17.90 -4.96
N GLY A 326 -4.82 16.63 -5.27
CA GLY A 326 -5.94 16.17 -6.08
C GLY A 326 -7.23 15.96 -5.27
N PRO A 327 -8.30 15.42 -5.92
CA PRO A 327 -9.51 14.98 -5.23
C PRO A 327 -9.26 13.74 -4.39
N MET A 328 -10.21 13.37 -3.57
CA MET A 328 -10.35 12.02 -3.06
C MET A 328 -10.82 11.08 -4.18
N VAL A 329 -10.55 9.79 -4.06
CA VAL A 329 -10.85 8.80 -5.12
C VAL A 329 -12.33 8.71 -5.49
N SER A 330 -13.23 9.10 -4.60
CA SER A 330 -14.67 9.08 -4.84
C SER A 330 -15.43 10.02 -3.92
N GLU A 331 -16.64 10.39 -4.31
CA GLU A 331 -17.55 11.17 -3.47
C GLU A 331 -17.86 10.46 -2.14
N ALA A 332 -18.02 9.14 -2.15
CA ALA A 332 -18.28 8.36 -0.95
C ALA A 332 -17.15 8.47 0.07
N GLN A 333 -15.87 8.42 -0.38
CA GLN A 333 -14.72 8.61 0.51
C GLN A 333 -14.60 10.05 1.00
N ARG A 334 -14.85 11.05 0.13
CA ARG A 334 -14.92 12.46 0.51
C ARG A 334 -15.96 12.70 1.60
N ASP A 335 -17.17 12.15 1.39
CA ASP A 335 -18.30 12.36 2.28
C ASP A 335 -18.09 11.70 3.64
N ARG A 336 -17.45 10.51 3.66
CA ARG A 336 -17.03 9.86 4.88
C ARG A 336 -16.01 10.71 5.65
N ALA A 337 -14.98 11.21 4.98
CA ALA A 337 -13.96 12.03 5.63
C ALA A 337 -14.54 13.35 6.17
N ALA A 338 -15.39 14.05 5.40
CA ALA A 338 -16.09 15.25 5.85
C ALA A 338 -17.02 14.98 7.04
N GLY A 339 -17.71 13.84 7.05
CA GLY A 339 -18.54 13.42 8.17
C GLY A 339 -17.73 13.22 9.46
N MET A 340 -16.56 12.59 9.37
CA MET A 340 -15.69 12.42 10.54
C MET A 340 -15.15 13.75 11.08
N VAL A 341 -14.93 14.75 10.24
CA VAL A 341 -14.57 16.10 10.69
C VAL A 341 -15.73 16.76 11.43
N ALA A 342 -16.95 16.68 10.91
CA ALA A 342 -18.15 17.21 11.57
C ALA A 342 -18.42 16.52 12.92
N ASP A 343 -18.23 15.22 13.00
CA ASP A 343 -18.33 14.45 14.25
C ASP A 343 -17.28 14.91 15.28
N ALA A 344 -16.05 15.21 14.84
CA ALA A 344 -15.01 15.73 15.70
C ALA A 344 -15.35 17.13 16.26
N GLU A 345 -15.92 18.03 15.45
CA GLU A 345 -16.45 19.32 15.94
C GLU A 345 -17.54 19.10 17.00
N GLY A 346 -18.47 18.17 16.76
CA GLY A 346 -19.49 17.78 17.73
C GLY A 346 -18.92 17.22 19.03
N GLN A 347 -17.74 16.62 19.01
CA GLN A 347 -17.01 16.12 20.18
C GLN A 347 -16.14 17.20 20.86
N GLY A 348 -16.06 18.41 20.32
CA GLY A 348 -15.35 19.54 20.91
C GLY A 348 -14.01 19.88 20.25
N ALA A 349 -13.60 19.22 19.17
CA ALA A 349 -12.46 19.62 18.37
C ALA A 349 -12.72 20.97 17.67
N THR A 350 -11.66 21.70 17.36
CA THR A 350 -11.74 22.96 16.62
C THR A 350 -11.19 22.76 15.22
N VAL A 351 -11.97 23.10 14.19
CA VAL A 351 -11.48 23.17 12.79
C VAL A 351 -10.69 24.47 12.61
N ALA A 352 -9.36 24.37 12.69
CA ALA A 352 -8.49 25.53 12.51
C ALA A 352 -8.46 26.01 11.05
N THR A 353 -8.63 25.08 10.09
CA THR A 353 -8.84 25.39 8.66
C THR A 353 -9.43 24.19 7.93
N GLY A 354 -10.14 24.43 6.82
CA GLY A 354 -10.70 23.38 5.96
C GLY A 354 -11.97 22.76 6.51
N GLY A 355 -12.10 21.46 6.35
CA GLY A 355 -13.19 20.62 6.90
C GLY A 355 -14.42 20.51 5.99
N ARG A 356 -14.45 21.19 4.87
CA ARG A 356 -15.66 21.28 4.01
C ARG A 356 -15.41 20.64 2.65
N LYS A 357 -16.49 20.12 2.07
CA LYS A 357 -16.53 19.76 0.66
C LYS A 357 -16.36 21.03 -0.17
N MET A 358 -15.50 21.01 -1.18
CA MET A 358 -15.34 22.14 -2.09
C MET A 358 -16.53 22.20 -3.04
N ASN A 359 -16.96 23.43 -3.38
CA ASN A 359 -18.08 23.64 -4.32
C ASN A 359 -17.56 23.70 -5.78
N ILE A 360 -16.90 22.62 -6.19
CA ILE A 360 -16.42 22.39 -7.56
C ILE A 360 -16.78 20.95 -7.98
N PRO A 361 -16.92 20.65 -9.29
CA PRO A 361 -17.14 19.28 -9.75
C PRO A 361 -16.06 18.33 -9.26
N GLY A 362 -16.43 17.10 -8.90
CA GLY A 362 -15.50 16.09 -8.42
C GLY A 362 -15.51 15.89 -6.89
N ALA A 363 -14.63 15.02 -6.43
CA ALA A 363 -14.60 14.55 -5.04
C ALA A 363 -13.62 15.35 -4.16
N PHE A 364 -13.67 16.65 -4.17
CA PHE A 364 -12.73 17.52 -3.45
C PHE A 364 -13.13 17.77 -2.00
N LEU A 365 -12.17 17.63 -1.10
CA LEU A 365 -12.23 18.00 0.31
C LEU A 365 -11.13 19.03 0.61
N GLU A 366 -11.46 20.07 1.37
CA GLU A 366 -10.45 21.06 1.78
C GLU A 366 -9.36 20.41 2.66
N PRO A 367 -8.07 20.79 2.46
CA PRO A 367 -7.00 20.43 3.39
C PRO A 367 -7.35 20.91 4.79
N THR A 368 -7.37 19.98 5.76
CA THR A 368 -8.00 20.21 7.06
C THR A 368 -7.00 20.06 8.20
N VAL A 369 -7.04 21.01 9.14
CA VAL A 369 -6.29 20.96 10.40
C VAL A 369 -7.26 21.09 11.57
N LEU A 370 -7.21 20.13 12.48
CA LEU A 370 -7.98 20.09 13.71
C LEU A 370 -7.08 20.38 14.90
N SER A 371 -7.50 21.26 15.79
CA SER A 371 -6.93 21.52 17.11
C SER A 371 -7.90 21.14 18.22
N ASN A 372 -7.47 21.20 19.47
CA ASN A 372 -8.25 20.77 20.64
C ASN A 372 -8.76 19.32 20.52
N VAL A 373 -8.03 18.48 19.79
CA VAL A 373 -8.34 17.04 19.70
C VAL A 373 -7.83 16.34 20.95
N THR A 374 -8.70 15.53 21.57
CA THR A 374 -8.33 14.69 22.72
C THR A 374 -8.15 13.22 22.28
N PRO A 375 -7.36 12.43 23.02
CA PRO A 375 -7.06 11.05 22.64
C PRO A 375 -8.30 10.13 22.54
N ASP A 376 -9.38 10.44 23.21
CA ASP A 376 -10.63 9.67 23.25
C ASP A 376 -11.61 10.01 22.13
N MET A 377 -11.39 11.10 21.38
CA MET A 377 -12.23 11.47 20.24
C MET A 377 -12.11 10.43 19.12
N THR A 378 -13.21 10.18 18.42
CA THR A 378 -13.26 9.25 17.28
C THR A 378 -12.20 9.60 16.24
N ILE A 379 -12.02 10.90 15.95
CA ILE A 379 -11.03 11.37 14.97
C ILE A 379 -9.57 11.09 15.39
N ALA A 380 -9.28 10.88 16.68
CA ALA A 380 -7.96 10.50 17.19
C ALA A 380 -7.73 8.98 17.15
N GLN A 381 -8.81 8.18 17.14
CA GLN A 381 -8.79 6.72 17.24
C GLN A 381 -8.95 6.03 15.89
N GLU A 382 -9.81 6.55 15.00
CA GLU A 382 -10.16 5.91 13.73
C GLU A 382 -9.44 6.56 12.54
N GLU A 383 -9.12 5.74 11.54
CA GLU A 383 -8.49 6.18 10.30
C GLU A 383 -9.47 6.99 9.44
N VAL A 384 -9.13 8.25 9.15
CA VAL A 384 -9.93 9.14 8.27
C VAL A 384 -9.72 8.76 6.81
N PHE A 385 -8.49 8.48 6.42
CA PHE A 385 -8.05 8.22 5.05
C PHE A 385 -8.41 9.37 4.10
N GLY A 386 -8.06 10.59 4.53
CA GLY A 386 -8.33 11.85 3.87
C GLY A 386 -7.39 12.96 4.37
N PRO A 387 -7.43 14.18 3.78
CA PRO A 387 -6.48 15.27 4.04
C PRO A 387 -6.77 15.98 5.37
N VAL A 388 -6.76 15.23 6.47
CA VAL A 388 -7.17 15.70 7.81
C VAL A 388 -6.07 15.42 8.83
N LEU A 389 -5.47 16.50 9.36
CA LEU A 389 -4.45 16.48 10.40
C LEU A 389 -5.09 16.76 11.76
N SER A 390 -4.88 15.89 12.73
CA SER A 390 -5.27 16.09 14.13
C SER A 390 -4.06 16.49 14.97
N VAL A 391 -4.08 17.67 15.62
CA VAL A 391 -3.01 18.17 16.48
C VAL A 391 -3.42 18.07 17.94
N MET A 392 -2.58 17.44 18.76
CA MET A 392 -2.82 17.19 20.19
C MET A 392 -1.59 17.63 21.01
N PRO A 393 -1.78 18.35 22.13
CA PRO A 393 -0.67 18.69 23.00
C PRO A 393 -0.24 17.52 23.89
N PHE A 394 1.04 17.50 24.29
CA PHE A 394 1.54 16.69 25.38
C PHE A 394 2.49 17.50 26.28
N ARG A 395 2.65 17.09 27.55
CA ARG A 395 3.45 17.78 28.56
C ARG A 395 4.85 17.18 28.72
N ASP A 396 4.96 15.85 28.58
CA ASP A 396 6.19 15.12 28.81
C ASP A 396 6.27 13.90 27.89
N GLU A 397 7.47 13.30 27.81
CA GLU A 397 7.79 12.17 26.94
C GLU A 397 6.88 10.95 27.22
N ALA A 398 6.55 10.69 28.50
CA ALA A 398 5.73 9.55 28.89
C ALA A 398 4.31 9.68 28.34
N GLN A 399 3.71 10.88 28.47
CA GLN A 399 2.38 11.17 27.92
C GLN A 399 2.38 11.10 26.39
N ALA A 400 3.43 11.61 25.71
CA ALA A 400 3.54 11.52 24.26
C ALA A 400 3.51 10.06 23.78
N ILE A 401 4.29 9.19 24.42
CA ILE A 401 4.33 7.75 24.13
C ILE A 401 3.00 7.08 24.44
N GLU A 402 2.35 7.42 25.57
CA GLU A 402 1.04 6.90 25.93
C GLU A 402 -0.01 7.23 24.84
N ILE A 403 -0.12 8.49 24.43
CA ILE A 403 -1.05 8.94 23.40
C ILE A 403 -0.71 8.30 22.04
N ALA A 404 0.58 8.25 21.67
CA ALA A 404 0.99 7.65 20.39
C ALA A 404 0.59 6.18 20.29
N ASN A 405 0.80 5.42 21.36
CA ASN A 405 0.46 3.99 21.48
C ASN A 405 -1.01 3.72 21.84
N GLY A 406 -1.80 4.75 22.10
CA GLY A 406 -3.17 4.68 22.63
C GLY A 406 -4.23 4.35 21.57
N THR A 407 -3.86 3.75 20.44
CA THR A 407 -4.81 3.27 19.42
C THR A 407 -4.64 1.78 19.18
N GLN A 408 -5.61 1.18 18.51
CA GLN A 408 -5.53 -0.24 18.10
C GLN A 408 -4.51 -0.51 16.97
N TYR A 409 -4.01 0.54 16.32
CA TYR A 409 -3.09 0.50 15.19
C TYR A 409 -1.63 0.52 15.62
N GLY A 410 -0.74 0.19 14.68
CA GLY A 410 0.69 0.23 14.89
C GLY A 410 1.44 0.10 13.57
N LEU A 411 1.07 0.91 12.54
CA LEU A 411 1.73 0.84 11.23
C LEU A 411 3.04 1.60 11.24
N VAL A 412 2.99 2.93 11.39
CA VAL A 412 4.18 3.77 11.51
C VAL A 412 4.05 4.76 12.66
N GLY A 413 5.18 5.27 13.13
CA GLY A 413 5.29 6.37 14.05
C GLY A 413 6.51 7.24 13.73
N GLY A 414 6.57 8.46 14.25
CA GLY A 414 7.71 9.33 14.06
C GLY A 414 8.04 10.15 15.28
N VAL A 415 9.29 10.60 15.39
CA VAL A 415 9.74 11.50 16.45
C VAL A 415 10.64 12.59 15.87
N PHE A 416 10.38 13.83 16.28
CA PHE A 416 11.12 15.01 15.86
C PHE A 416 11.75 15.67 17.10
N THR A 417 13.06 15.63 17.18
CA THR A 417 13.88 16.17 18.28
C THR A 417 15.33 16.29 17.86
N ARG A 418 16.08 17.20 18.46
CA ARG A 418 17.54 17.29 18.30
C ARG A 418 18.31 16.44 19.31
N ASP A 419 17.63 15.89 20.32
CA ASP A 419 18.19 15.02 21.33
C ASP A 419 18.17 13.54 20.86
N LEU A 420 19.35 12.99 20.60
CA LEU A 420 19.52 11.61 20.14
C LEU A 420 19.04 10.57 21.16
N ASP A 421 19.24 10.82 22.45
CA ASP A 421 18.82 9.91 23.51
C ASP A 421 17.28 9.86 23.58
N ARG A 422 16.63 11.02 23.49
CA ARG A 422 15.17 11.13 23.40
C ARG A 422 14.62 10.42 22.17
N ALA A 423 15.22 10.66 20.99
CA ALA A 423 14.85 9.95 19.76
C ALA A 423 14.96 8.43 19.89
N THR A 424 16.06 7.96 20.52
CA THR A 424 16.30 6.52 20.70
C THR A 424 15.32 5.89 21.70
N ARG A 425 15.00 6.59 22.81
CA ARG A 425 13.99 6.12 23.77
C ARG A 425 12.61 6.03 23.12
N ALA A 426 12.20 7.09 22.40
CA ALA A 426 10.93 7.12 21.70
C ALA A 426 10.83 6.01 20.65
N ALA A 427 11.87 5.82 19.83
CA ALA A 427 11.90 4.76 18.81
C ALA A 427 11.74 3.35 19.41
N ARG A 428 12.26 3.11 20.61
CA ARG A 428 12.09 1.83 21.34
C ARG A 428 10.71 1.68 21.98
N ALA A 429 10.11 2.78 22.43
CA ALA A 429 8.85 2.78 23.17
C ALA A 429 7.61 2.76 22.27
N LEU A 430 7.72 3.29 21.05
CA LEU A 430 6.63 3.30 20.08
C LEU A 430 6.31 1.90 19.55
N ARG A 431 5.04 1.51 19.61
CA ARG A 431 4.54 0.21 19.14
C ARG A 431 4.06 0.30 17.70
N ALA A 432 4.98 0.42 16.76
CA ALA A 432 4.71 0.44 15.33
C ALA A 432 5.78 -0.33 14.56
N GLY A 433 5.42 -0.78 13.36
CA GLY A 433 6.32 -1.59 12.53
C GLY A 433 7.45 -0.80 11.89
N GLN A 434 7.26 0.52 11.68
CA GLN A 434 8.30 1.42 11.19
C GLN A 434 8.30 2.73 12.00
N ILE A 435 9.49 3.20 12.39
CA ILE A 435 9.68 4.45 13.12
C ILE A 435 10.57 5.38 12.32
N PHE A 436 10.11 6.60 12.13
CA PHE A 436 10.85 7.68 11.49
C PHE A 436 11.46 8.62 12.55
N VAL A 437 12.65 9.13 12.28
CA VAL A 437 13.32 10.12 13.13
C VAL A 437 13.70 11.32 12.29
N ASN A 438 13.13 12.49 12.61
CA ASN A 438 13.38 13.79 11.96
C ASN A 438 13.10 13.84 10.44
N GLU A 439 12.40 12.85 9.89
CA GLU A 439 11.95 12.83 8.50
C GLU A 439 10.79 11.85 8.38
N TRP A 440 9.63 12.29 7.88
CA TRP A 440 8.51 11.39 7.58
C TRP A 440 8.72 10.73 6.22
N PHE A 441 8.41 9.45 6.11
CA PHE A 441 8.68 8.61 4.94
C PHE A 441 10.17 8.34 4.64
N ALA A 442 11.06 8.49 5.64
CA ALA A 442 12.45 8.07 5.50
C ALA A 442 12.56 6.59 5.09
N GLY A 443 13.51 6.30 4.22
CA GLY A 443 13.76 4.94 3.70
C GLY A 443 13.24 4.73 2.29
N GLY A 444 13.31 3.49 1.80
CA GLY A 444 12.98 3.12 0.43
C GLY A 444 12.43 1.70 0.35
N VAL A 445 12.51 1.09 -0.83
CA VAL A 445 12.10 -0.30 -1.08
C VAL A 445 12.89 -1.30 -0.22
N GLU A 446 14.10 -0.92 0.19
CA GLU A 446 15.02 -1.73 0.98
C GLU A 446 14.62 -1.86 2.45
N THR A 447 13.76 -0.96 2.94
CA THR A 447 13.33 -0.96 4.35
C THR A 447 12.07 -1.79 4.54
N PRO A 448 12.03 -2.75 5.49
CA PRO A 448 10.84 -3.55 5.72
C PRO A 448 9.67 -2.67 6.18
N PHE A 449 8.48 -2.98 5.69
CA PHE A 449 7.25 -2.27 6.00
C PHE A 449 6.17 -3.25 6.46
N GLY A 450 5.40 -2.88 7.47
CA GLY A 450 4.28 -3.67 7.97
C GLY A 450 3.87 -3.31 9.38
N GLY A 451 2.64 -3.66 9.75
CA GLY A 451 2.00 -3.23 10.97
C GLY A 451 2.27 -4.09 12.20
N TYR A 452 1.92 -3.52 13.36
CA TYR A 452 1.66 -4.19 14.64
C TYR A 452 0.17 -4.10 14.95
N GLY A 453 -0.34 -4.98 15.80
CA GLY A 453 -1.73 -4.93 16.23
C GLY A 453 -2.70 -5.04 15.05
N ARG A 454 -3.70 -4.15 15.01
CA ARG A 454 -4.69 -4.17 13.93
C ARG A 454 -4.21 -3.54 12.61
N SER A 455 -2.97 -3.07 12.54
CA SER A 455 -2.37 -2.68 11.26
C SER A 455 -1.85 -3.86 10.45
N GLY A 456 -2.00 -5.10 10.96
CA GLY A 456 -1.72 -6.31 10.22
C GLY A 456 -0.46 -7.05 10.67
N TYR A 457 -0.06 -8.03 9.85
CA TYR A 457 1.11 -8.88 10.09
C TYR A 457 1.73 -9.35 8.77
N GLY A 458 2.95 -9.87 8.86
CA GLY A 458 3.84 -10.04 7.73
C GLY A 458 4.70 -8.79 7.53
N ARG A 459 5.53 -8.80 6.51
CA ARG A 459 6.30 -7.62 6.08
C ARG A 459 6.30 -7.55 4.58
N GLU A 460 6.03 -6.37 4.07
CA GLU A 460 6.30 -6.02 2.69
C GLU A 460 7.47 -5.05 2.63
N LYS A 461 8.06 -4.83 1.48
CA LYS A 461 9.34 -4.14 1.30
C LYS A 461 10.50 -4.87 2.02
N GLY A 462 11.71 -4.40 1.74
CA GLY A 462 12.91 -5.04 2.27
C GLY A 462 13.09 -6.50 1.81
N ARG A 463 14.15 -7.12 2.29
CA ARG A 463 14.41 -8.56 2.06
C ARG A 463 13.38 -9.45 2.76
N GLU A 464 12.81 -8.96 3.85
CA GLU A 464 11.82 -9.66 4.67
C GLU A 464 10.58 -10.05 3.88
N ALA A 465 10.19 -9.23 2.89
CA ALA A 465 9.05 -9.53 2.04
C ALA A 465 9.20 -10.85 1.27
N LEU A 466 10.41 -11.18 0.81
CA LEU A 466 10.64 -12.44 0.06
C LEU A 466 10.29 -13.67 0.89
N LEU A 467 10.49 -13.61 2.21
CA LEU A 467 10.18 -14.72 3.12
C LEU A 467 8.67 -14.98 3.24
N ASN A 468 7.85 -14.00 2.90
CA ASN A 468 6.41 -14.17 2.86
C ASN A 468 5.92 -14.97 1.62
N TYR A 469 6.75 -15.09 0.58
CA TYR A 469 6.40 -15.77 -0.68
C TYR A 469 7.02 -17.16 -0.81
N VAL A 470 7.73 -17.62 0.21
CA VAL A 470 8.41 -18.92 0.21
C VAL A 470 8.16 -19.67 1.50
N GLN A 471 8.29 -20.99 1.41
CA GLN A 471 8.25 -21.89 2.55
C GLN A 471 9.60 -22.62 2.68
N THR A 472 9.98 -22.93 3.92
CA THR A 472 11.25 -23.61 4.21
C THR A 472 11.05 -25.12 4.11
N LYS A 473 11.88 -25.79 3.28
CA LYS A 473 11.99 -27.25 3.27
C LYS A 473 13.31 -27.66 3.92
N ASN A 474 13.26 -28.62 4.84
CA ASN A 474 14.45 -29.28 5.37
C ASN A 474 14.70 -30.60 4.66
N VAL A 475 15.96 -30.86 4.33
CA VAL A 475 16.40 -32.13 3.72
C VAL A 475 17.51 -32.72 4.59
N ALA A 476 17.20 -33.83 5.26
CA ALA A 476 18.15 -34.58 6.08
C ALA A 476 18.57 -35.85 5.32
N ILE A 477 19.85 -35.98 5.05
CA ILE A 477 20.42 -37.13 4.34
C ILE A 477 21.32 -37.90 5.30
N ARG A 478 21.02 -39.20 5.51
CA ARG A 478 21.92 -40.09 6.21
C ARG A 478 22.89 -40.67 5.19
N THR A 479 24.19 -40.45 5.41
CA THR A 479 25.25 -41.08 4.60
C THR A 479 25.73 -42.37 5.29
N ARG A 480 26.11 -43.35 4.49
CA ARG A 480 26.82 -44.51 5.02
C ARG A 480 28.27 -44.15 5.26
N ALA A 481 28.79 -44.47 6.42
CA ALA A 481 30.23 -44.33 6.72
C ALA A 481 31.03 -45.29 5.85
#